data_fd63431fb815dca00cde808e56855a4b
#
_entry.id   fd63431fb815dca00cde808e56855a4b
#
_cell.length_a   1.000
_cell.length_b   1.000
_cell.length_c   1.000
_cell.angle_alpha   90.00
_cell.angle_beta   90.00
_cell.angle_gamma   90.00
#
_symmetry.space_group_name_H-M   'P 1'
#
loop_
_entity.id
_entity.type
_entity.pdbx_description
1 polymer ?
#
loop_
_entity_poly.entity_id
_entity_poly.type
_entity_poly.pdbx_seq_one_letter_code
_entity_poly.pdbx_strand_id
1 'polypeptide(L)'
;MKKVLLFAAVASTLSMASYGFADGPIDSTIYGKVNVSVVNADNGSADQWKLNSNASRLGVKGKTEIADGLYAVYKAEFEIAIDDGDTKGQTFNQRNIMAGIRGGFGTVWAGKHDTPTKLAQNKIDLFNDLEGDIKNTFEGENRVSNIVAYTSPNINGFATTVAMIPGEGEDVDGDGNDDTGLTDGISYSVSYTKDNLFLAVAGDQDVDSQDLMRIVAQYKIDALKLGVMYQQNEDNLGTKDESGFFVSAAYKLDSKTTLKAQYGSIEDDADGDKEDSLSLGADYKLAKGTKLYVFYTDNTDSSVGEADTDATAYGLGMEHKF
;
A
#
# COMPACT_ATOMS: atom_id res chain seq x y z
N MET A 1 28.95 -3.28 -15.44
CA MET A 1 29.87 -2.33 -14.81
C MET A 1 29.43 -0.86 -14.91
N LYS A 2 28.83 -0.37 -16.03
CA LYS A 2 28.34 1.04 -16.12
C LYS A 2 27.14 1.38 -15.23
N LYS A 3 26.28 0.40 -14.92
CA LYS A 3 25.07 0.61 -14.10
C LYS A 3 25.37 0.74 -12.59
N VAL A 4 26.41 0.09 -12.09
CA VAL A 4 26.83 0.19 -10.69
C VAL A 4 27.47 1.55 -10.36
N LEU A 5 28.14 2.16 -11.35
CA LEU A 5 28.73 3.51 -11.22
C LEU A 5 27.67 4.61 -11.13
N LEU A 6 26.49 4.41 -11.72
CA LEU A 6 25.38 5.36 -11.63
C LEU A 6 24.77 5.40 -10.21
N PHE A 7 24.68 4.25 -9.54
CA PHE A 7 24.21 4.16 -8.15
C PHE A 7 25.14 4.89 -7.17
N ALA A 8 26.44 4.73 -7.34
CA ALA A 8 27.41 5.45 -6.50
C ALA A 8 27.41 6.96 -6.77
N ALA A 9 27.14 7.38 -8.01
CA ALA A 9 27.08 8.80 -8.38
C ALA A 9 25.81 9.50 -7.81
N VAL A 10 24.66 8.81 -7.78
CA VAL A 10 23.42 9.37 -7.20
C VAL A 10 23.56 9.49 -5.68
N ALA A 11 24.14 8.50 -5.00
CA ALA A 11 24.35 8.57 -3.56
C ALA A 11 25.40 9.65 -3.18
N SER A 12 26.45 9.83 -3.99
CA SER A 12 27.48 10.85 -3.73
C SER A 12 27.02 12.28 -4.05
N THR A 13 26.16 12.46 -5.06
CA THR A 13 25.58 13.78 -5.37
C THR A 13 24.54 14.24 -4.36
N LEU A 14 23.75 13.30 -3.79
CA LEU A 14 22.82 13.61 -2.70
C LEU A 14 23.56 14.03 -1.42
N SER A 15 24.71 13.45 -1.12
CA SER A 15 25.53 13.87 0.05
C SER A 15 26.23 15.22 -0.16
N MET A 16 26.56 15.61 -1.40
CA MET A 16 27.16 16.92 -1.69
C MET A 16 26.13 18.05 -1.84
N ALA A 17 24.90 17.73 -2.29
CA ALA A 17 23.84 18.73 -2.38
C ALA A 17 23.35 19.21 -1.00
N SER A 18 23.64 18.46 0.07
CA SER A 18 23.25 18.84 1.44
C SER A 18 24.09 19.96 2.04
N TYR A 19 25.18 20.38 1.42
CA TYR A 19 26.05 21.45 1.93
C TYR A 19 25.68 22.87 1.47
N GLY A 20 24.64 23.06 0.67
CA GLY A 20 24.42 24.34 -0.01
C GLY A 20 23.18 25.16 0.34
N PHE A 21 22.14 24.61 1.00
CA PHE A 21 20.85 25.30 1.06
C PHE A 21 20.05 25.19 2.36
N ALA A 22 20.59 24.63 3.42
CA ALA A 22 19.90 24.62 4.72
C ALA A 22 20.85 25.05 5.82
N ASP A 23 20.56 26.15 6.52
CA ASP A 23 21.29 26.61 7.70
C ASP A 23 21.09 25.71 8.94
N GLY A 24 20.38 24.58 8.80
CA GLY A 24 20.08 23.61 9.86
C GLY A 24 20.51 22.18 9.52
N PRO A 25 20.59 21.31 10.52
CA PRO A 25 20.92 19.90 10.30
C PRO A 25 19.84 19.23 9.46
N ILE A 26 20.25 18.64 8.33
CA ILE A 26 19.39 17.84 7.46
C ILE A 26 19.30 16.44 8.07
N ASP A 27 18.12 16.05 8.54
CA ASP A 27 17.81 14.68 8.99
C ASP A 27 17.20 13.91 7.81
N SER A 28 18.04 13.17 7.10
CA SER A 28 17.60 12.35 5.97
C SER A 28 18.04 10.90 6.12
N THR A 29 17.20 9.98 5.66
CA THR A 29 17.42 8.54 5.71
C THR A 29 17.23 7.95 4.32
N ILE A 30 18.23 7.22 3.84
CA ILE A 30 18.09 6.31 2.72
C ILE A 30 17.55 4.99 3.30
N TYR A 31 16.54 4.43 2.67
CA TYR A 31 15.94 3.17 3.06
C TYR A 31 15.53 2.35 1.85
N GLY A 32 15.30 1.08 2.06
CA GLY A 32 14.83 0.23 0.97
C GLY A 32 14.30 -1.12 1.43
N LYS A 33 13.77 -1.83 0.47
CA LYS A 33 13.29 -3.22 0.61
C LYS A 33 13.68 -3.99 -0.64
N VAL A 34 14.36 -5.10 -0.45
CA VAL A 34 14.51 -6.17 -1.45
C VAL A 34 13.54 -7.27 -1.07
N ASN A 35 12.65 -7.63 -1.97
CA ASN A 35 11.66 -8.69 -1.74
C ASN A 35 11.52 -9.50 -3.03
N VAL A 36 11.99 -10.74 -3.02
CA VAL A 36 11.96 -11.66 -4.16
C VAL A 36 11.38 -12.99 -3.77
N SER A 37 10.64 -13.59 -4.70
CA SER A 37 10.10 -14.95 -4.54
C SER A 37 10.21 -15.76 -5.81
N VAL A 38 10.38 -17.06 -5.64
CA VAL A 38 10.15 -18.06 -6.68
C VAL A 38 8.77 -18.63 -6.45
N VAL A 39 7.89 -18.51 -7.44
CA VAL A 39 6.47 -18.81 -7.36
C VAL A 39 6.10 -19.77 -8.49
N ASN A 40 5.35 -20.81 -8.18
CA ASN A 40 4.54 -21.51 -9.16
C ASN A 40 3.14 -20.94 -9.11
N ALA A 41 2.66 -20.40 -10.21
CA ALA A 41 1.33 -19.83 -10.37
C ALA A 41 0.57 -20.59 -11.45
N ASP A 42 -0.63 -21.04 -11.12
CA ASP A 42 -1.61 -21.66 -12.02
C ASP A 42 -2.80 -20.71 -12.15
N ASN A 43 -3.18 -20.37 -13.35
CA ASN A 43 -4.33 -19.53 -13.67
C ASN A 43 -5.54 -20.31 -14.19
N GLY A 44 -5.62 -21.59 -13.87
CA GLY A 44 -6.67 -22.51 -14.34
C GLY A 44 -6.45 -23.07 -15.75
N SER A 45 -5.50 -22.52 -16.52
CA SER A 45 -5.18 -22.97 -17.89
C SER A 45 -3.78 -23.56 -18.01
N ALA A 46 -2.82 -23.01 -17.26
CA ALA A 46 -1.43 -23.48 -17.24
C ALA A 46 -0.71 -23.00 -15.98
N ASP A 47 0.13 -23.86 -15.44
CA ASP A 47 1.06 -23.51 -14.37
C ASP A 47 2.41 -23.04 -14.92
N GLN A 48 3.03 -22.11 -14.25
CA GLN A 48 4.38 -21.63 -14.59
C GLN A 48 5.18 -21.20 -13.38
N TRP A 49 6.48 -21.44 -13.45
CA TRP A 49 7.42 -20.91 -12.47
C TRP A 49 7.87 -19.51 -12.84
N LYS A 50 7.83 -18.61 -11.87
CA LYS A 50 8.23 -17.20 -12.00
C LYS A 50 9.23 -16.83 -10.92
N LEU A 51 10.14 -15.92 -11.24
CA LEU A 51 10.90 -15.15 -10.26
C LEU A 51 10.25 -13.76 -10.18
N ASN A 52 9.73 -13.40 -9.03
CA ASN A 52 9.02 -12.13 -8.84
C ASN A 52 9.82 -11.16 -7.99
N SER A 53 9.84 -9.89 -8.39
CA SER A 53 10.21 -8.76 -7.55
C SER A 53 8.94 -8.19 -6.89
N ASN A 54 8.76 -8.45 -5.59
CA ASN A 54 7.54 -8.11 -4.87
C ASN A 54 7.62 -6.67 -4.32
N ALA A 55 7.47 -5.70 -5.21
CA ALA A 55 7.58 -4.27 -4.95
C ALA A 55 8.86 -3.92 -4.16
N SER A 56 10.00 -4.44 -4.64
CA SER A 56 11.32 -4.03 -4.16
C SER A 56 11.50 -2.54 -4.42
N ARG A 57 12.13 -1.81 -3.47
CA ARG A 57 12.13 -0.35 -3.53
C ARG A 57 13.35 0.28 -2.89
N LEU A 58 13.67 1.48 -3.36
CA LEU A 58 14.65 2.38 -2.78
C LEU A 58 13.98 3.73 -2.53
N GLY A 59 14.29 4.37 -1.42
CA GLY A 59 13.74 5.67 -1.09
C GLY A 59 14.63 6.53 -0.24
N VAL A 60 14.35 7.81 -0.27
CA VAL A 60 14.89 8.84 0.63
C VAL A 60 13.73 9.54 1.30
N LYS A 61 13.84 9.75 2.59
CA LYS A 61 12.89 10.57 3.37
C LYS A 61 13.65 11.41 4.37
N GLY A 62 13.09 12.55 4.71
CA GLY A 62 13.74 13.40 5.69
C GLY A 62 12.86 14.55 6.17
N LYS A 63 13.44 15.31 7.08
CA LYS A 63 12.88 16.55 7.60
C LYS A 63 13.99 17.56 7.85
N THR A 64 13.66 18.84 7.73
CA THR A 64 14.55 19.96 8.05
C THR A 64 13.75 20.98 8.82
N GLU A 65 14.24 21.43 9.96
CA GLU A 65 13.61 22.52 10.70
C GLU A 65 13.78 23.83 9.91
N ILE A 66 12.67 24.51 9.63
CA ILE A 66 12.64 25.76 8.87
C ILE A 66 12.27 26.97 9.74
N ALA A 67 11.67 26.73 10.90
CA ALA A 67 11.42 27.68 11.97
C ALA A 67 11.17 26.90 13.26
N ASP A 68 11.13 27.57 14.41
CA ASP A 68 10.91 26.93 15.73
C ASP A 68 9.63 26.07 15.73
N GLY A 69 9.84 24.77 15.89
CA GLY A 69 8.78 23.75 15.85
C GLY A 69 8.10 23.53 14.48
N LEU A 70 8.64 24.10 13.40
CA LEU A 70 8.14 23.95 12.04
C LEU A 70 9.17 23.25 11.15
N TYR A 71 8.76 22.19 10.46
CA TYR A 71 9.63 21.33 9.68
C TYR A 71 9.15 21.21 8.23
N ALA A 72 10.04 21.38 7.27
CA ALA A 72 9.85 20.84 5.93
C ALA A 72 10.04 19.32 6.00
N VAL A 73 9.12 18.55 5.43
CA VAL A 73 9.18 17.07 5.34
C VAL A 73 9.12 16.65 3.90
N TYR A 74 9.82 15.59 3.56
CA TYR A 74 9.85 15.05 2.20
C TYR A 74 10.06 13.56 2.18
N LYS A 75 9.60 12.92 1.11
CA LYS A 75 9.81 11.52 0.78
C LYS A 75 9.89 11.36 -0.73
N ALA A 76 10.82 10.55 -1.21
CA ALA A 76 10.87 10.06 -2.58
C ALA A 76 11.14 8.56 -2.54
N GLU A 77 10.20 7.75 -3.05
CA GLU A 77 10.28 6.29 -3.07
C GLU A 77 10.07 5.79 -4.50
N PHE A 78 10.93 4.88 -4.93
CA PHE A 78 10.89 4.28 -6.25
C PHE A 78 10.88 2.76 -6.13
N GLU A 79 10.05 2.11 -6.92
CA GLU A 79 10.08 0.67 -7.12
C GLU A 79 11.19 0.30 -8.09
N ILE A 80 11.82 -0.82 -7.83
CA ILE A 80 12.90 -1.41 -8.64
C ILE A 80 12.55 -2.87 -8.89
N ALA A 81 12.47 -3.27 -10.15
CA ALA A 81 12.41 -4.68 -10.49
C ALA A 81 13.83 -5.27 -10.38
N ILE A 82 13.99 -6.25 -9.51
CA ILE A 82 15.30 -6.91 -9.29
C ILE A 82 15.38 -8.27 -9.95
N ASP A 83 14.28 -8.77 -10.49
CA ASP A 83 14.17 -10.00 -11.28
C ASP A 83 14.64 -9.79 -12.73
N ASP A 84 14.14 -8.77 -13.42
CA ASP A 84 14.46 -8.49 -14.83
C ASP A 84 15.00 -7.08 -15.09
N GLY A 85 14.92 -6.19 -14.09
CA GLY A 85 15.39 -4.79 -14.20
C GLY A 85 14.40 -3.87 -14.90
N ASP A 86 13.17 -4.33 -15.16
CA ASP A 86 12.12 -3.56 -15.81
C ASP A 86 10.88 -3.44 -14.90
N THR A 87 10.48 -2.22 -14.64
CA THR A 87 9.24 -1.90 -13.95
C THR A 87 8.34 -1.10 -14.91
N LYS A 88 7.43 -1.77 -15.62
CA LYS A 88 6.52 -1.16 -16.61
C LYS A 88 7.27 -0.34 -17.67
N GLY A 89 8.35 -0.89 -18.23
CA GLY A 89 9.18 -0.21 -19.24
C GLY A 89 10.17 0.81 -18.64
N GLN A 90 10.34 0.86 -17.31
CA GLN A 90 11.21 1.82 -16.63
C GLN A 90 12.10 1.14 -15.59
N THR A 91 13.33 1.63 -15.41
CA THR A 91 14.25 1.14 -14.36
C THR A 91 13.75 1.52 -12.96
N PHE A 92 13.06 2.66 -12.82
CA PHE A 92 12.47 3.15 -11.59
C PHE A 92 11.03 3.54 -11.83
N ASN A 93 10.10 2.96 -11.09
CA ASN A 93 8.71 3.37 -11.09
C ASN A 93 8.40 4.19 -9.84
N GLN A 94 7.75 5.33 -10.01
CA GLN A 94 7.42 6.23 -8.92
C GLN A 94 6.39 5.59 -7.98
N ARG A 95 6.71 5.61 -6.69
CA ARG A 95 5.79 5.24 -5.61
C ARG A 95 5.34 6.50 -4.84
N ASN A 96 5.54 6.53 -3.52
CA ASN A 96 5.19 7.69 -2.71
C ASN A 96 6.29 8.77 -2.82
N ILE A 97 5.96 9.88 -3.48
CA ILE A 97 6.81 11.06 -3.61
C ILE A 97 6.01 12.26 -3.12
N MET A 98 6.43 12.87 -2.00
CA MET A 98 5.71 13.96 -1.37
C MET A 98 6.64 14.96 -0.70
N ALA A 99 6.18 16.20 -0.60
CA ALA A 99 6.77 17.24 0.24
C ALA A 99 5.68 17.94 1.05
N GLY A 100 6.05 18.49 2.21
CA GLY A 100 5.07 19.13 3.06
C GLY A 100 5.69 19.91 4.22
N ILE A 101 4.81 20.48 5.04
CA ILE A 101 5.16 21.23 6.23
C ILE A 101 4.48 20.56 7.43
N ARG A 102 5.28 20.29 8.47
CA ARG A 102 4.84 19.70 9.74
C ARG A 102 5.08 20.68 10.89
N GLY A 103 4.09 20.77 11.77
CA GLY A 103 4.19 21.53 13.01
C GLY A 103 3.30 20.96 14.11
N GLY A 104 3.09 21.70 15.19
CA GLY A 104 2.15 21.35 16.25
C GLY A 104 0.69 21.17 15.77
N PHE A 105 0.36 21.73 14.63
CA PHE A 105 -0.94 21.61 13.96
C PHE A 105 -1.13 20.31 13.17
N GLY A 106 -0.08 19.49 12.99
CA GLY A 106 -0.07 18.32 12.12
C GLY A 106 0.81 18.48 10.89
N THR A 107 0.42 17.90 9.75
CA THR A 107 1.20 17.95 8.51
C THR A 107 0.29 18.28 7.34
N VAL A 108 0.64 19.32 6.58
CA VAL A 108 0.10 19.56 5.23
C VAL A 108 1.15 19.09 4.23
N TRP A 109 0.73 18.28 3.27
CA TRP A 109 1.65 17.70 2.28
C TRP A 109 0.97 17.53 0.91
N ALA A 110 1.78 17.45 -0.13
CA ALA A 110 1.30 17.23 -1.50
C ALA A 110 2.29 16.38 -2.29
N GLY A 111 1.80 15.73 -3.36
CA GLY A 111 2.60 14.93 -4.27
C GLY A 111 1.86 13.74 -4.89
N LYS A 112 2.58 12.61 -5.06
CA LYS A 112 2.02 11.30 -5.39
C LYS A 112 2.09 10.41 -4.15
N HIS A 113 0.95 9.87 -3.71
CA HIS A 113 0.94 9.11 -2.45
C HIS A 113 -0.21 8.10 -2.39
N ASP A 114 -0.04 7.10 -1.53
CA ASP A 114 -1.14 6.22 -1.13
C ASP A 114 -2.26 7.06 -0.51
N THR A 115 -3.51 6.77 -0.87
CA THR A 115 -4.69 7.46 -0.34
C THR A 115 -4.86 7.25 1.17
N PRO A 116 -5.53 8.16 1.89
CA PRO A 116 -5.97 7.91 3.27
C PRO A 116 -6.71 6.59 3.46
N THR A 117 -7.55 6.18 2.52
CA THR A 117 -8.28 4.91 2.53
C THR A 117 -7.35 3.71 2.48
N LYS A 118 -6.38 3.71 1.57
CA LYS A 118 -5.35 2.68 1.53
C LYS A 118 -4.54 2.61 2.82
N LEU A 119 -4.14 3.74 3.37
CA LEU A 119 -3.37 3.81 4.60
C LEU A 119 -4.16 3.30 5.81
N ALA A 120 -5.49 3.43 5.81
CA ALA A 120 -6.38 2.95 6.88
C ALA A 120 -6.40 1.42 7.01
N GLN A 121 -5.98 0.67 5.98
CA GLN A 121 -5.80 -0.78 6.02
C GLN A 121 -4.87 -1.24 7.16
N ASN A 122 -3.89 -0.41 7.57
CA ASN A 122 -2.97 -0.64 8.71
C ASN A 122 -2.34 -2.04 8.76
N LYS A 123 -1.99 -2.60 7.60
CA LYS A 123 -1.32 -3.91 7.49
C LYS A 123 -2.14 -5.08 8.07
N ILE A 124 -3.44 -5.07 7.84
CA ILE A 124 -4.26 -6.27 8.02
C ILE A 124 -3.94 -7.29 6.92
N ASP A 125 -3.59 -6.81 5.71
CA ASP A 125 -3.04 -7.64 4.66
C ASP A 125 -1.65 -8.18 5.06
N LEU A 126 -1.58 -9.50 5.22
CA LEU A 126 -0.38 -10.22 5.64
C LEU A 126 0.44 -10.74 4.45
N PHE A 127 -0.11 -10.67 3.23
CA PHE A 127 0.51 -11.12 1.99
C PHE A 127 0.69 -9.98 0.97
N ASN A 128 0.68 -8.75 1.46
CA ASN A 128 0.87 -7.55 0.64
C ASN A 128 2.12 -7.65 -0.25
N ASP A 129 1.99 -7.22 -1.48
CA ASP A 129 2.94 -7.34 -2.58
C ASP A 129 3.17 -8.81 -3.06
N LEU A 130 2.39 -9.82 -2.60
CA LEU A 130 2.42 -11.22 -3.08
C LEU A 130 1.15 -11.54 -3.87
N GLU A 131 1.02 -12.78 -4.33
CA GLU A 131 -0.14 -13.25 -5.11
C GLU A 131 -1.49 -13.17 -4.32
N GLY A 132 -1.42 -13.17 -2.99
CA GLY A 132 -2.57 -12.97 -2.10
C GLY A 132 -2.73 -11.52 -1.61
N ASP A 133 -2.18 -10.52 -2.30
CA ASP A 133 -2.36 -9.11 -1.96
C ASP A 133 -3.85 -8.74 -1.98
N ILE A 134 -4.31 -8.02 -0.97
CA ILE A 134 -5.71 -7.59 -0.81
C ILE A 134 -6.24 -6.82 -2.04
N LYS A 135 -5.38 -6.12 -2.77
CA LYS A 135 -5.73 -5.39 -4.00
C LYS A 135 -6.22 -6.28 -5.14
N ASN A 136 -5.99 -7.60 -5.05
CA ASN A 136 -6.45 -8.55 -6.06
C ASN A 136 -7.93 -8.94 -5.86
N THR A 137 -8.54 -8.49 -4.75
CA THR A 137 -9.94 -8.79 -4.41
C THR A 137 -10.70 -7.51 -4.04
N PHE A 138 -10.03 -6.49 -3.48
CA PHE A 138 -10.67 -5.28 -2.97
C PHE A 138 -10.11 -4.03 -3.63
N GLU A 139 -10.99 -3.16 -4.06
CA GLU A 139 -10.65 -1.81 -4.52
C GLU A 139 -10.17 -0.91 -3.38
N GLY A 140 -9.72 0.32 -3.71
CA GLY A 140 -9.28 1.31 -2.73
C GLY A 140 -7.81 1.21 -2.30
N GLU A 141 -7.02 0.34 -2.95
CA GLU A 141 -5.57 0.23 -2.76
C GLU A 141 -4.79 1.23 -3.63
N ASN A 142 -5.32 2.48 -3.72
CA ASN A 142 -4.91 3.49 -4.68
C ASN A 142 -3.68 4.28 -4.25
N ARG A 143 -2.85 4.62 -5.23
CA ARG A 143 -1.77 5.60 -5.14
C ARG A 143 -1.94 6.62 -6.25
N VAL A 144 -2.44 7.78 -5.87
CA VAL A 144 -2.82 8.82 -6.81
C VAL A 144 -1.75 9.90 -6.92
N SER A 145 -1.67 10.53 -8.09
CA SER A 145 -0.90 11.74 -8.33
C SER A 145 -1.70 12.97 -7.87
N ASN A 146 -1.06 14.11 -7.81
CA ASN A 146 -1.68 15.43 -7.59
C ASN A 146 -2.45 15.55 -6.26
N ILE A 147 -2.19 14.66 -5.30
CA ILE A 147 -2.86 14.67 -4.00
C ILE A 147 -2.35 15.79 -3.11
N VAL A 148 -3.27 16.55 -2.50
CA VAL A 148 -3.00 17.54 -1.45
C VAL A 148 -3.71 17.10 -0.18
N ALA A 149 -2.98 16.92 0.92
CA ALA A 149 -3.57 16.35 2.11
C ALA A 149 -3.14 17.07 3.41
N TYR A 150 -4.02 16.95 4.39
CA TYR A 150 -3.75 17.28 5.77
C TYR A 150 -3.87 16.07 6.67
N THR A 151 -2.84 15.83 7.49
CA THR A 151 -2.85 14.81 8.54
C THR A 151 -2.78 15.49 9.91
N SER A 152 -3.75 15.24 10.77
CA SER A 152 -3.80 15.82 12.12
C SER A 152 -2.65 15.32 13.01
N PRO A 153 -2.34 16.00 14.11
CA PRO A 153 -1.61 15.39 15.21
C PRO A 153 -2.40 14.19 15.77
N ASN A 154 -1.70 13.27 16.41
CA ASN A 154 -2.39 12.26 17.22
C ASN A 154 -2.89 12.91 18.53
N ILE A 155 -4.20 12.87 18.75
CA ILE A 155 -4.84 13.43 19.95
C ILE A 155 -5.52 12.30 20.71
N ASN A 156 -4.93 11.85 21.80
CA ASN A 156 -5.45 10.76 22.65
C ASN A 156 -5.74 9.46 21.89
N GLY A 157 -4.93 9.15 20.89
CA GLY A 157 -5.08 7.96 20.05
C GLY A 157 -5.79 8.22 18.73
N PHE A 158 -6.50 9.33 18.57
CA PHE A 158 -7.17 9.69 17.32
C PHE A 158 -6.23 10.43 16.36
N ALA A 159 -6.28 10.06 15.09
CA ALA A 159 -5.66 10.77 13.99
C ALA A 159 -6.61 10.77 12.79
N THR A 160 -6.59 11.88 12.04
CA THR A 160 -7.42 12.08 10.85
C THR A 160 -6.54 12.49 9.69
N THR A 161 -6.79 11.97 8.50
CA THR A 161 -6.21 12.47 7.26
C THR A 161 -7.34 12.77 6.29
N VAL A 162 -7.28 13.92 5.64
CA VAL A 162 -8.17 14.31 4.55
C VAL A 162 -7.31 14.74 3.37
N ALA A 163 -7.66 14.29 2.19
CA ALA A 163 -6.96 14.56 0.95
C ALA A 163 -7.93 15.01 -0.14
N MET A 164 -7.49 15.95 -0.96
CA MET A 164 -8.13 16.41 -2.18
C MET A 164 -7.26 15.99 -3.35
N ILE A 165 -7.88 15.59 -4.44
CA ILE A 165 -7.23 15.13 -5.66
C ILE A 165 -7.81 15.97 -6.81
N PRO A 166 -7.08 17.03 -7.24
CA PRO A 166 -7.47 17.81 -8.41
C PRO A 166 -7.43 16.96 -9.68
N GLY A 167 -8.41 17.11 -10.55
CA GLY A 167 -8.50 16.40 -11.82
C GLY A 167 -7.47 16.87 -12.86
N GLU A 168 -7.08 18.15 -12.83
CA GLU A 168 -6.09 18.76 -13.75
C GLU A 168 -6.43 18.61 -15.24
N GLY A 169 -7.72 18.43 -15.57
CA GLY A 169 -8.18 18.20 -16.93
C GLY A 169 -8.13 16.73 -17.37
N GLU A 170 -7.94 15.81 -16.43
CA GLU A 170 -8.13 14.37 -16.62
C GLU A 170 -9.53 13.98 -16.12
N ASP A 171 -10.13 12.97 -16.69
CA ASP A 171 -11.38 12.37 -16.21
C ASP A 171 -11.07 11.51 -14.98
N VAL A 172 -11.31 12.04 -13.78
CA VAL A 172 -10.97 11.39 -12.50
C VAL A 172 -12.11 10.50 -12.01
N ASP A 173 -13.33 10.86 -12.32
CA ASP A 173 -14.56 10.17 -11.89
C ASP A 173 -15.10 9.18 -12.91
N GLY A 174 -14.59 9.18 -14.15
CA GLY A 174 -14.95 8.22 -15.18
C GLY A 174 -16.24 8.57 -15.94
N ASP A 175 -16.76 9.81 -15.82
CA ASP A 175 -17.99 10.26 -16.48
C ASP A 175 -17.81 10.64 -17.96
N GLY A 176 -16.55 10.64 -18.44
CA GLY A 176 -16.17 10.97 -19.82
C GLY A 176 -15.94 12.47 -20.06
N ASN A 177 -15.92 13.29 -19.04
CA ASN A 177 -15.63 14.72 -19.13
C ASN A 177 -14.30 15.05 -18.42
N ASP A 178 -13.70 16.18 -18.79
CA ASP A 178 -12.48 16.67 -18.17
C ASP A 178 -12.80 17.32 -16.80
N ASP A 179 -12.18 16.82 -15.74
CA ASP A 179 -12.27 17.38 -14.39
C ASP A 179 -11.27 18.51 -14.20
N THR A 180 -11.74 19.65 -13.75
CA THR A 180 -10.92 20.88 -13.57
C THR A 180 -11.02 21.48 -12.19
N GLY A 181 -11.69 20.78 -11.27
CA GLY A 181 -11.90 21.18 -9.88
C GLY A 181 -10.69 20.90 -8.99
N LEU A 182 -10.74 21.40 -7.78
CA LEU A 182 -9.75 21.11 -6.74
C LEU A 182 -10.10 19.84 -5.96
N THR A 183 -11.36 19.46 -5.95
CA THR A 183 -11.92 18.36 -5.14
C THR A 183 -12.66 17.36 -6.02
N ASP A 184 -12.14 17.10 -7.23
CA ASP A 184 -12.71 16.13 -8.14
C ASP A 184 -12.61 14.73 -7.56
N GLY A 185 -11.55 14.44 -6.80
CA GLY A 185 -11.49 13.28 -5.92
C GLY A 185 -11.24 13.69 -4.46
N ILE A 186 -11.85 12.98 -3.52
CA ILE A 186 -11.64 13.15 -2.07
C ILE A 186 -11.35 11.80 -1.42
N SER A 187 -10.29 11.74 -0.60
CA SER A 187 -10.01 10.58 0.24
C SER A 187 -9.86 11.01 1.69
N TYR A 188 -10.41 10.24 2.62
CA TYR A 188 -10.33 10.56 4.04
C TYR A 188 -10.22 9.34 4.93
N SER A 189 -9.66 9.52 6.13
CA SER A 189 -9.65 8.49 7.16
C SER A 189 -9.65 9.11 8.56
N VAL A 190 -10.30 8.42 9.49
CA VAL A 190 -10.20 8.64 10.93
C VAL A 190 -9.75 7.34 11.57
N SER A 191 -8.68 7.38 12.33
CA SER A 191 -8.15 6.21 13.03
C SER A 191 -8.05 6.44 14.53
N TYR A 192 -8.18 5.36 15.29
CA TYR A 192 -7.97 5.32 16.72
C TYR A 192 -7.00 4.20 17.07
N THR A 193 -5.93 4.55 17.77
CA THR A 193 -4.93 3.59 18.25
C THR A 193 -4.74 3.72 19.75
N LYS A 194 -4.99 2.65 20.48
CA LYS A 194 -4.71 2.60 21.92
C LYS A 194 -4.28 1.19 22.30
N ASP A 195 -3.15 1.09 22.95
CA ASP A 195 -2.56 -0.18 23.42
C ASP A 195 -2.45 -1.20 22.26
N ASN A 196 -3.24 -2.25 22.32
CA ASN A 196 -3.27 -3.33 21.34
C ASN A 196 -4.37 -3.17 20.28
N LEU A 197 -5.20 -2.12 20.38
CA LEU A 197 -6.35 -1.88 19.50
C LEU A 197 -6.02 -0.81 18.45
N PHE A 198 -6.38 -1.10 17.21
CA PHE A 198 -6.49 -0.13 16.13
C PHE A 198 -7.88 -0.23 15.51
N LEU A 199 -8.51 0.91 15.29
CA LEU A 199 -9.77 1.06 14.56
C LEU A 199 -9.58 2.14 13.50
N ALA A 200 -10.22 2.00 12.35
CA ALA A 200 -10.29 3.05 11.35
C ALA A 200 -11.62 3.01 10.59
N VAL A 201 -12.06 4.19 10.18
CA VAL A 201 -13.08 4.40 9.15
C VAL A 201 -12.44 5.27 8.09
N ALA A 202 -12.60 4.90 6.84
CA ALA A 202 -12.03 5.61 5.71
C ALA A 202 -13.00 5.58 4.53
N GLY A 203 -12.84 6.50 3.60
CA GLY A 203 -13.61 6.52 2.37
C GLY A 203 -12.93 7.32 1.29
N ASP A 204 -13.27 6.97 0.08
CA ASP A 204 -12.94 7.66 -1.15
C ASP A 204 -14.25 8.14 -1.78
N GLN A 205 -14.23 9.31 -2.38
CA GLN A 205 -15.29 9.84 -3.22
C GLN A 205 -14.63 10.27 -4.53
N ASP A 206 -15.15 9.76 -5.63
CA ASP A 206 -14.64 10.02 -6.99
C ASP A 206 -13.12 9.75 -7.11
N VAL A 207 -12.62 8.67 -6.52
CA VAL A 207 -11.20 8.29 -6.59
C VAL A 207 -11.04 7.02 -7.40
N ASP A 208 -10.33 7.10 -8.51
CA ASP A 208 -10.15 5.99 -9.45
C ASP A 208 -11.50 5.49 -9.98
N SER A 209 -12.42 6.43 -10.26
CA SER A 209 -13.80 6.20 -10.72
C SER A 209 -14.67 5.39 -9.73
N GLN A 210 -14.40 5.53 -8.41
CA GLN A 210 -15.06 4.78 -7.36
C GLN A 210 -15.42 5.65 -6.16
N ASP A 211 -16.61 5.39 -5.60
CA ASP A 211 -16.99 5.76 -4.25
C ASP A 211 -16.79 4.56 -3.31
N LEU A 212 -16.11 4.75 -2.18
CA LEU A 212 -15.75 3.65 -1.31
C LEU A 212 -15.88 4.02 0.17
N MET A 213 -16.40 3.10 0.97
CA MET A 213 -16.37 3.16 2.42
C MET A 213 -15.71 1.91 3.00
N ARG A 214 -14.77 2.10 3.94
CA ARG A 214 -13.99 1.03 4.57
C ARG A 214 -13.99 1.18 6.08
N ILE A 215 -14.22 0.10 6.80
CA ILE A 215 -14.08 0.01 8.26
C ILE A 215 -13.03 -1.06 8.57
N VAL A 216 -12.05 -0.73 9.40
CA VAL A 216 -10.95 -1.62 9.76
C VAL A 216 -10.84 -1.73 11.27
N ALA A 217 -10.66 -2.94 11.77
CA ALA A 217 -10.27 -3.19 13.16
C ALA A 217 -9.09 -4.16 13.21
N GLN A 218 -8.16 -3.90 14.12
CA GLN A 218 -7.03 -4.79 14.39
C GLN A 218 -6.81 -4.89 15.88
N TYR A 219 -6.63 -6.11 16.37
CA TYR A 219 -6.38 -6.35 17.78
C TYR A 219 -5.25 -7.35 17.99
N LYS A 220 -4.38 -7.06 18.96
CA LYS A 220 -3.29 -7.95 19.33
C LYS A 220 -3.53 -8.56 20.71
N ILE A 221 -3.54 -9.90 20.78
CA ILE A 221 -3.67 -10.69 22.02
C ILE A 221 -2.41 -11.54 22.14
N ASP A 222 -1.50 -11.17 23.03
CA ASP A 222 -0.23 -11.87 23.24
C ASP A 222 0.54 -12.13 21.92
N ALA A 223 0.60 -13.38 21.49
CA ALA A 223 1.28 -13.81 20.28
C ALA A 223 0.39 -13.70 19.00
N LEU A 224 -0.91 -13.51 19.16
CA LEU A 224 -1.88 -13.47 18.09
C LEU A 224 -2.22 -12.03 17.71
N LYS A 225 -2.21 -11.71 16.41
CA LYS A 225 -2.68 -10.46 15.83
C LYS A 225 -3.83 -10.79 14.88
N LEU A 226 -4.99 -10.20 15.11
CA LEU A 226 -6.18 -10.35 14.29
C LEU A 226 -6.45 -9.05 13.55
N GLY A 227 -6.89 -9.13 12.32
CA GLY A 227 -7.38 -8.04 11.49
C GLY A 227 -8.72 -8.37 10.89
N VAL A 228 -9.57 -7.37 10.76
CA VAL A 228 -10.85 -7.46 10.06
C VAL A 228 -11.11 -6.16 9.32
N MET A 229 -11.70 -6.26 8.14
CA MET A 229 -12.17 -5.14 7.34
C MET A 229 -13.55 -5.48 6.77
N TYR A 230 -14.38 -4.47 6.67
CA TYR A 230 -15.59 -4.46 5.85
C TYR A 230 -15.49 -3.29 4.88
N GLN A 231 -15.88 -3.51 3.65
CA GLN A 231 -15.84 -2.52 2.58
C GLN A 231 -17.13 -2.57 1.76
N GLN A 232 -17.55 -1.41 1.31
CA GLN A 232 -18.51 -1.21 0.23
C GLN A 232 -17.90 -0.24 -0.76
N ASN A 233 -18.07 -0.50 -2.03
CA ASN A 233 -17.69 0.41 -3.11
C ASN A 233 -18.67 0.33 -4.26
N GLU A 234 -18.87 1.46 -4.90
CA GLU A 234 -19.70 1.65 -6.08
C GLU A 234 -18.86 2.36 -7.15
N ASP A 235 -18.96 1.92 -8.39
CA ASP A 235 -18.34 2.65 -9.49
C ASP A 235 -19.21 3.85 -9.89
N ASN A 236 -18.59 4.92 -10.38
CA ASN A 236 -19.30 6.16 -10.74
C ASN A 236 -20.25 6.00 -11.95
N LEU A 237 -20.17 4.88 -12.66
CA LEU A 237 -21.06 4.54 -13.76
C LEU A 237 -22.30 3.75 -13.29
N GLY A 238 -22.32 3.30 -12.03
CA GLY A 238 -23.39 2.48 -11.46
C GLY A 238 -23.47 1.08 -12.10
N THR A 239 -22.33 0.55 -12.54
CA THR A 239 -22.23 -0.78 -13.14
C THR A 239 -21.74 -1.82 -12.14
N LYS A 240 -21.10 -1.40 -11.05
CA LYS A 240 -20.65 -2.21 -9.92
C LYS A 240 -21.13 -1.62 -8.60
N ASP A 241 -21.66 -2.46 -7.74
CA ASP A 241 -22.01 -2.15 -6.34
C ASP A 241 -21.56 -3.33 -5.49
N GLU A 242 -20.36 -3.22 -4.94
CA GLU A 242 -19.66 -4.33 -4.30
C GLU A 242 -19.65 -4.16 -2.79
N SER A 243 -19.89 -5.25 -2.08
CA SER A 243 -19.70 -5.32 -0.64
C SER A 243 -18.94 -6.57 -0.20
N GLY A 244 -18.06 -6.43 0.81
CA GLY A 244 -17.23 -7.55 1.19
C GLY A 244 -16.55 -7.40 2.53
N PHE A 245 -15.93 -8.50 2.96
CA PHE A 245 -15.17 -8.54 4.20
C PHE A 245 -13.81 -9.20 4.00
N PHE A 246 -12.88 -8.80 4.83
CA PHE A 246 -11.55 -9.37 4.88
C PHE A 246 -11.17 -9.69 6.33
N VAL A 247 -10.58 -10.85 6.58
CA VAL A 247 -10.09 -11.25 7.89
C VAL A 247 -8.66 -11.75 7.80
N SER A 248 -7.85 -11.49 8.81
CA SER A 248 -6.48 -11.97 8.89
C SER A 248 -6.05 -12.36 10.29
N ALA A 249 -5.14 -13.32 10.37
CA ALA A 249 -4.56 -13.80 11.62
C ALA A 249 -3.06 -14.05 11.45
N ALA A 250 -2.24 -13.46 12.33
CA ALA A 250 -0.82 -13.74 12.42
C ALA A 250 -0.49 -14.23 13.82
N TYR A 251 0.06 -15.44 13.93
CA TYR A 251 0.42 -16.07 15.20
C TYR A 251 1.92 -16.28 15.30
N LYS A 252 2.54 -15.67 16.29
CA LYS A 252 3.96 -15.87 16.62
C LYS A 252 4.14 -17.21 17.35
N LEU A 253 4.56 -18.23 16.61
CA LEU A 253 4.84 -19.54 17.18
C LEU A 253 6.03 -19.50 18.16
N ASP A 254 7.06 -18.71 17.80
CA ASP A 254 8.23 -18.43 18.61
C ASP A 254 8.84 -17.05 18.24
N SER A 255 10.08 -16.78 18.70
CA SER A 255 10.77 -15.50 18.44
C SER A 255 11.17 -15.27 16.98
N LYS A 256 11.14 -16.31 16.15
CA LYS A 256 11.56 -16.28 14.73
C LYS A 256 10.43 -16.63 13.77
N THR A 257 9.50 -17.49 14.18
CA THR A 257 8.48 -18.07 13.31
C THR A 257 7.13 -17.40 13.53
N THR A 258 6.50 -16.93 12.45
CA THR A 258 5.13 -16.40 12.47
C THR A 258 4.31 -17.13 11.41
N LEU A 259 3.21 -17.73 11.82
CA LEU A 259 2.20 -18.30 10.92
C LEU A 259 1.21 -17.21 10.54
N LYS A 260 0.74 -17.24 9.28
CA LYS A 260 -0.16 -16.24 8.70
C LYS A 260 -1.29 -16.92 7.95
N ALA A 261 -2.48 -16.36 8.09
CA ALA A 261 -3.65 -16.72 7.31
C ALA A 261 -4.48 -15.46 7.04
N GLN A 262 -5.07 -15.37 5.86
CA GLN A 262 -6.06 -14.35 5.54
C GLN A 262 -7.10 -14.90 4.58
N TYR A 263 -8.28 -14.31 4.61
CA TYR A 263 -9.37 -14.59 3.71
C TYR A 263 -10.11 -13.28 3.40
N GLY A 264 -10.38 -13.05 2.15
CA GLY A 264 -11.20 -11.96 1.64
C GLY A 264 -12.32 -12.50 0.78
N SER A 265 -13.47 -11.85 0.83
CA SER A 265 -14.62 -12.16 -0.01
C SER A 265 -15.35 -10.87 -0.31
N ILE A 266 -15.61 -10.60 -1.57
CA ILE A 266 -16.39 -9.48 -2.06
C ILE A 266 -17.42 -9.99 -3.07
N GLU A 267 -18.61 -9.41 -3.07
CA GLU A 267 -19.71 -9.76 -3.95
C GLU A 267 -20.27 -8.48 -4.58
N ASP A 268 -20.53 -8.53 -5.88
CA ASP A 268 -21.23 -7.48 -6.58
C ASP A 268 -22.75 -7.67 -6.41
N ASP A 269 -23.38 -6.72 -5.73
CA ASP A 269 -24.82 -6.76 -5.44
C ASP A 269 -25.68 -6.57 -6.71
N ALA A 270 -25.09 -6.08 -7.85
CA ALA A 270 -25.80 -5.84 -9.08
C ALA A 270 -26.03 -7.11 -9.91
N ASP A 271 -25.03 -7.98 -10.02
CA ASP A 271 -25.10 -9.20 -10.83
C ASP A 271 -24.82 -10.50 -10.04
N GLY A 272 -24.32 -10.39 -8.81
CA GLY A 272 -24.02 -11.49 -7.93
C GLY A 272 -22.66 -12.17 -8.22
N ASP A 273 -21.79 -11.52 -8.98
CA ASP A 273 -20.43 -11.97 -9.19
C ASP A 273 -19.64 -11.87 -7.88
N LYS A 274 -18.76 -12.81 -7.64
CA LYS A 274 -18.08 -12.94 -6.35
C LYS A 274 -16.61 -13.28 -6.53
N GLU A 275 -15.75 -12.59 -5.76
CA GLU A 275 -14.34 -12.89 -5.66
C GLU A 275 -13.97 -13.33 -4.23
N ASP A 276 -13.32 -14.49 -4.12
CA ASP A 276 -12.80 -15.04 -2.87
C ASP A 276 -11.28 -15.19 -2.95
N SER A 277 -10.57 -14.86 -1.90
CA SER A 277 -9.12 -15.06 -1.78
C SER A 277 -8.75 -15.65 -0.44
N LEU A 278 -8.07 -16.80 -0.44
CA LEU A 278 -7.52 -17.45 0.75
C LEU A 278 -6.00 -17.49 0.64
N SER A 279 -5.30 -16.98 1.64
CA SER A 279 -3.84 -17.10 1.71
C SER A 279 -3.38 -17.68 3.04
N LEU A 280 -2.41 -18.58 2.96
CA LEU A 280 -1.75 -19.22 4.10
C LEU A 280 -0.23 -19.07 3.96
N GLY A 281 0.49 -18.91 5.06
CA GLY A 281 1.94 -18.80 4.98
C GLY A 281 2.66 -18.79 6.32
N ALA A 282 3.98 -18.76 6.22
CA ALA A 282 4.86 -18.66 7.37
C ALA A 282 6.06 -17.76 7.04
N ASP A 283 6.39 -16.89 7.97
CA ASP A 283 7.60 -16.08 7.95
C ASP A 283 8.62 -16.65 8.94
N TYR A 284 9.87 -16.77 8.52
CA TYR A 284 11.01 -17.13 9.38
C TYR A 284 12.02 -15.99 9.42
N LYS A 285 12.15 -15.35 10.58
CA LYS A 285 13.08 -14.25 10.80
C LYS A 285 14.51 -14.74 10.89
N LEU A 286 15.35 -14.34 9.95
CA LEU A 286 16.79 -14.62 9.95
C LEU A 286 17.55 -13.61 10.82
N ALA A 287 17.25 -12.31 10.65
CA ALA A 287 17.91 -11.21 11.33
C ALA A 287 16.96 -10.01 11.48
N LYS A 288 17.43 -8.91 12.07
CA LYS A 288 16.71 -7.63 12.03
C LYS A 288 16.56 -7.19 10.57
N GLY A 289 15.32 -6.98 10.12
CA GLY A 289 15.03 -6.55 8.74
C GLY A 289 15.05 -7.67 7.71
N THR A 290 15.42 -8.92 8.05
CA THR A 290 15.54 -10.03 7.09
C THR A 290 14.66 -11.21 7.49
N LYS A 291 13.83 -11.69 6.58
CA LYS A 291 13.02 -12.90 6.73
C LYS A 291 13.03 -13.74 5.47
N LEU A 292 12.86 -15.04 5.63
CA LEU A 292 12.39 -15.96 4.60
C LEU A 292 10.88 -16.14 4.79
N TYR A 293 10.17 -16.48 3.72
CA TYR A 293 8.76 -16.79 3.81
C TYR A 293 8.36 -17.86 2.81
N VAL A 294 7.30 -18.56 3.14
CA VAL A 294 6.58 -19.45 2.23
C VAL A 294 5.11 -19.07 2.26
N PHE A 295 4.43 -19.27 1.13
CA PHE A 295 3.01 -18.96 1.04
C PHE A 295 2.29 -19.88 0.04
N TYR A 296 0.99 -19.98 0.22
CA TYR A 296 0.01 -20.51 -0.70
C TYR A 296 -1.15 -19.52 -0.77
N THR A 297 -1.65 -19.26 -1.97
CA THR A 297 -2.83 -18.43 -2.23
C THR A 297 -3.75 -19.19 -3.18
N ASP A 298 -5.05 -19.04 -2.94
CA ASP A 298 -6.14 -19.56 -3.73
C ASP A 298 -7.12 -18.41 -3.96
N ASN A 299 -7.32 -18.03 -5.21
CA ASN A 299 -8.25 -16.99 -5.63
C ASN A 299 -9.30 -17.65 -6.50
N THR A 300 -10.57 -17.46 -6.16
CA THR A 300 -11.71 -17.95 -6.92
C THR A 300 -12.54 -16.77 -7.40
N ASP A 301 -12.84 -16.73 -8.68
CA ASP A 301 -13.71 -15.76 -9.33
C ASP A 301 -14.95 -16.54 -9.84
N SER A 302 -16.12 -16.16 -9.34
CA SER A 302 -17.40 -16.82 -9.59
C SER A 302 -18.35 -15.84 -10.22
N SER A 303 -18.71 -16.08 -11.49
CA SER A 303 -19.71 -15.28 -12.21
C SER A 303 -21.00 -16.05 -12.36
N VAL A 304 -22.13 -15.36 -12.18
CA VAL A 304 -23.46 -15.99 -12.22
C VAL A 304 -23.75 -16.63 -13.57
N GLY A 305 -23.93 -17.96 -13.57
CA GLY A 305 -24.21 -18.73 -14.77
C GLY A 305 -22.99 -19.23 -15.54
N GLU A 306 -21.80 -18.99 -15.06
CA GLU A 306 -20.55 -19.49 -15.59
C GLU A 306 -19.89 -20.49 -14.62
N ALA A 307 -18.82 -21.14 -15.05
CA ALA A 307 -18.02 -21.99 -14.17
C ALA A 307 -17.00 -21.11 -13.44
N ASP A 308 -16.78 -21.39 -12.16
CA ASP A 308 -15.77 -20.70 -11.37
C ASP A 308 -14.39 -20.80 -12.02
N THR A 309 -13.65 -19.70 -11.92
CA THR A 309 -12.25 -19.63 -12.35
C THR A 309 -11.35 -19.60 -11.12
N ASP A 310 -10.53 -20.66 -10.96
CA ASP A 310 -9.58 -20.75 -9.86
C ASP A 310 -8.17 -20.36 -10.32
N ALA A 311 -7.49 -19.57 -9.51
CA ALA A 311 -6.09 -19.25 -9.68
C ALA A 311 -5.32 -19.54 -8.40
N THR A 312 -4.38 -20.48 -8.44
CA THR A 312 -3.58 -20.85 -7.28
C THR A 312 -2.12 -20.45 -7.42
N ALA A 313 -1.49 -20.09 -6.33
CA ALA A 313 -0.08 -19.83 -6.30
C ALA A 313 0.57 -20.34 -5.01
N TYR A 314 1.77 -20.86 -5.12
CA TYR A 314 2.60 -21.15 -3.96
C TYR A 314 4.05 -20.76 -4.23
N GLY A 315 4.72 -20.28 -3.20
CA GLY A 315 6.06 -19.78 -3.37
C GLY A 315 6.88 -19.71 -2.10
N LEU A 316 8.14 -19.45 -2.31
CA LEU A 316 9.09 -19.11 -1.25
C LEU A 316 9.88 -17.89 -1.64
N GLY A 317 10.20 -17.06 -0.64
CA GLY A 317 10.90 -15.81 -0.90
C GLY A 317 11.72 -15.32 0.27
N MET A 318 12.37 -14.19 0.02
CA MET A 318 13.17 -13.45 0.99
C MET A 318 12.82 -11.97 0.94
N GLU A 319 12.61 -11.39 2.10
CA GLU A 319 12.51 -9.94 2.27
C GLU A 319 13.67 -9.44 3.12
N HIS A 320 14.35 -8.38 2.65
CA HIS A 320 15.34 -7.65 3.41
C HIS A 320 15.05 -6.15 3.37
N LYS A 321 14.92 -5.51 4.54
CA LYS A 321 14.75 -4.07 4.74
C LYS A 321 16.01 -3.46 5.31
N PHE A 322 16.45 -2.36 4.75
CA PHE A 322 17.66 -1.62 5.17
C PHE A 322 17.39 -0.11 5.29
#